data_0145acad87e2481fa97f86fb3f86841f
#
_entry.id   0145acad87e2481fa97f86fb3f86841f
#
_cell.length_a   1.000
_cell.length_b   1.000
_cell.length_c   1.000
_cell.angle_alpha   90.00
_cell.angle_beta   90.00
_cell.angle_gamma   90.00
#
_symmetry.space_group_name_H-M   'P 1'
#
loop_
_entity.id
_entity.type
_entity.pdbx_description
1 polymer ?
#
loop_
_entity_poly.entity_id
_entity_poly.type
_entity_poly.pdbx_seq_one_letter_code
_entity_poly.pdbx_strand_id
1 'polypeptide(L)'
;MSCAYIAFTETGLKLAESLAFSHPGSISRGGKNGVKLSDWTAENFQKSDALIFIGAVGIAVRAIAPHCKSKATDPAVIVLDERGRFSIPILSGHLGGANDLAKKLASICGAVPVITTATDVEGVFAVDEWAKAQNCHVLEPERIKTVSGTLLADKVVYYDSQWKITGTQPENVFPANESHQADFSVTLHPQSDALHLVPKICVLGVGCKRGTSAEHIEATFKQFCKETGCAPQSICACASIDLKKDELGLLEFCQNHDFNIHFYTAEELKKASGEFTSSSFVQQITGVDNVCARAAVLASGGELVIEKHIYSGVTFAVAAKPFTPDWSV
;
A
#
# COMPACT_ATOMS: atom_id res chain seq x y z
N MET A 1 -6.80 -2.92 -8.53
CA MET A 1 -7.56 -3.88 -7.67
C MET A 1 -8.07 -5.00 -8.55
N SER A 2 -7.59 -6.22 -8.35
CA SER A 2 -8.06 -7.42 -9.05
C SER A 2 -9.38 -7.89 -8.42
N CYS A 3 -10.43 -8.07 -9.24
CA CYS A 3 -11.76 -8.43 -8.75
C CYS A 3 -12.19 -9.81 -9.24
N ALA A 4 -12.88 -10.57 -8.36
CA ALA A 4 -13.52 -11.84 -8.71
C ALA A 4 -15.01 -11.76 -8.38
N TYR A 5 -15.85 -11.98 -9.39
CA TYR A 5 -17.31 -11.98 -9.30
C TYR A 5 -17.84 -13.41 -9.27
N ILE A 6 -18.84 -13.67 -8.44
CA ILE A 6 -19.60 -14.91 -8.46
C ILE A 6 -21.09 -14.63 -8.38
N ALA A 7 -21.88 -15.27 -9.24
CA ALA A 7 -23.32 -15.20 -9.24
C ALA A 7 -23.93 -16.60 -9.35
N PHE A 8 -25.17 -16.76 -8.86
CA PHE A 8 -25.82 -18.08 -8.73
C PHE A 8 -27.03 -18.22 -9.67
N THR A 9 -27.50 -17.12 -10.25
CA THR A 9 -28.68 -17.08 -11.14
C THR A 9 -28.31 -16.39 -12.46
N GLU A 10 -29.11 -16.59 -13.51
CA GLU A 10 -28.95 -15.89 -14.80
C GLU A 10 -29.07 -14.36 -14.64
N THR A 11 -29.97 -13.91 -13.77
CA THR A 11 -30.14 -12.47 -13.46
C THR A 11 -28.88 -11.91 -12.81
N GLY A 12 -28.32 -12.63 -11.84
CA GLY A 12 -27.10 -12.24 -11.17
C GLY A 12 -25.87 -12.27 -12.10
N LEU A 13 -25.80 -13.23 -13.05
CA LEU A 13 -24.70 -13.27 -14.04
C LEU A 13 -24.74 -12.06 -14.97
N LYS A 14 -25.91 -11.67 -15.47
CA LYS A 14 -26.06 -10.45 -16.28
C LYS A 14 -25.63 -9.20 -15.52
N LEU A 15 -25.93 -9.13 -14.21
CA LEU A 15 -25.47 -8.03 -13.36
C LEU A 15 -23.94 -8.09 -13.21
N ALA A 16 -23.33 -9.27 -12.98
CA ALA A 16 -21.89 -9.43 -12.92
C ALA A 16 -21.20 -8.96 -14.20
N GLU A 17 -21.72 -9.33 -15.37
CA GLU A 17 -21.21 -8.89 -16.69
C GLU A 17 -21.28 -7.37 -16.84
N SER A 18 -22.39 -6.77 -16.48
CA SER A 18 -22.57 -5.31 -16.52
C SER A 18 -21.60 -4.57 -15.60
N LEU A 19 -21.40 -5.07 -14.37
CA LEU A 19 -20.44 -4.50 -13.41
C LEU A 19 -18.99 -4.68 -13.88
N ALA A 20 -18.64 -5.87 -14.38
CA ALA A 20 -17.30 -6.19 -14.85
C ALA A 20 -16.91 -5.42 -16.12
N PHE A 21 -17.86 -4.96 -16.91
CA PHE A 21 -17.60 -4.06 -18.05
C PHE A 21 -17.02 -2.72 -17.60
N SER A 22 -17.53 -2.16 -16.50
CA SER A 22 -17.06 -0.87 -15.96
C SER A 22 -16.01 -1.03 -14.86
N HIS A 23 -15.97 -2.17 -14.18
CA HIS A 23 -15.00 -2.50 -13.16
C HIS A 23 -14.47 -3.92 -13.39
N PRO A 24 -13.42 -4.09 -14.22
CA PRO A 24 -12.97 -5.38 -14.74
C PRO A 24 -12.62 -6.42 -13.67
N GLY A 25 -13.01 -7.67 -13.90
CA GLY A 25 -12.71 -8.81 -13.04
C GLY A 25 -13.15 -10.14 -13.67
N SER A 26 -12.71 -11.24 -13.07
CA SER A 26 -13.14 -12.58 -13.50
C SER A 26 -14.58 -12.86 -13.05
N ILE A 27 -15.37 -13.51 -13.89
CA ILE A 27 -16.77 -13.85 -13.58
C ILE A 27 -16.90 -15.37 -13.50
N SER A 28 -17.56 -15.85 -12.46
CA SER A 28 -17.84 -17.26 -12.25
C SER A 28 -19.32 -17.50 -11.97
N ARG A 29 -19.84 -18.62 -12.45
CA ARG A 29 -21.16 -19.13 -12.07
C ARG A 29 -21.00 -20.13 -10.93
N GLY A 30 -21.63 -19.87 -9.80
CA GLY A 30 -21.71 -20.80 -8.66
C GLY A 30 -22.95 -21.71 -8.74
N GLY A 31 -22.94 -22.79 -7.96
CA GLY A 31 -24.07 -23.70 -7.82
C GLY A 31 -23.97 -25.01 -8.62
N LYS A 32 -25.11 -25.70 -8.79
CA LYS A 32 -25.14 -27.11 -9.28
C LYS A 32 -24.49 -27.30 -10.67
N ASN A 33 -24.51 -26.30 -11.52
CA ASN A 33 -23.94 -26.32 -12.88
C ASN A 33 -22.77 -25.35 -13.05
N GLY A 34 -22.09 -24.99 -11.99
CA GLY A 34 -20.98 -24.04 -11.98
C GLY A 34 -19.84 -24.50 -11.10
N VAL A 35 -19.00 -23.54 -10.71
CA VAL A 35 -17.89 -23.81 -9.80
C VAL A 35 -18.39 -24.11 -8.39
N LYS A 36 -17.69 -24.99 -7.68
CA LYS A 36 -17.98 -25.23 -6.27
C LYS A 36 -17.57 -24.02 -5.45
N LEU A 37 -18.52 -23.46 -4.70
CA LEU A 37 -18.34 -22.19 -3.99
C LEU A 37 -17.15 -22.20 -3.01
N SER A 38 -16.94 -23.30 -2.28
CA SER A 38 -15.80 -23.44 -1.36
C SER A 38 -14.46 -23.31 -2.06
N ASP A 39 -14.34 -23.94 -3.24
CA ASP A 39 -13.07 -24.00 -3.98
C ASP A 39 -12.79 -22.62 -4.64
N TRP A 40 -13.82 -22.02 -5.22
CA TRP A 40 -13.75 -20.66 -5.76
C TRP A 40 -13.36 -19.64 -4.69
N THR A 41 -13.99 -19.73 -3.50
CA THR A 41 -13.70 -18.80 -2.41
C THR A 41 -12.27 -18.98 -1.90
N ALA A 42 -11.83 -20.22 -1.67
CA ALA A 42 -10.48 -20.51 -1.19
C ALA A 42 -9.39 -19.96 -2.13
N GLU A 43 -9.61 -20.12 -3.44
CA GLU A 43 -8.68 -19.63 -4.45
C GLU A 43 -8.66 -18.09 -4.52
N ASN A 44 -9.83 -17.46 -4.67
CA ASN A 44 -9.92 -16.02 -4.90
C ASN A 44 -9.67 -15.19 -3.64
N PHE A 45 -9.94 -15.73 -2.45
CA PHE A 45 -9.63 -15.06 -1.17
C PHE A 45 -8.14 -14.78 -0.98
N GLN A 46 -7.26 -15.57 -1.63
CA GLN A 46 -5.81 -15.39 -1.56
C GLN A 46 -5.22 -14.62 -2.74
N LYS A 47 -5.90 -14.62 -3.90
CA LYS A 47 -5.35 -14.10 -5.16
C LYS A 47 -5.95 -12.76 -5.60
N SER A 48 -7.16 -12.45 -5.12
CA SER A 48 -7.88 -11.25 -5.55
C SER A 48 -7.89 -10.20 -4.45
N ASP A 49 -7.84 -8.94 -4.85
CA ASP A 49 -7.99 -7.81 -3.92
C ASP A 49 -9.45 -7.66 -3.45
N ALA A 50 -10.42 -8.12 -4.28
CA ALA A 50 -11.83 -8.05 -3.95
C ALA A 50 -12.64 -9.25 -4.46
N LEU A 51 -13.56 -9.72 -3.63
CA LEU A 51 -14.58 -10.73 -3.97
C LEU A 51 -15.95 -10.06 -4.00
N ILE A 52 -16.66 -10.22 -5.11
CA ILE A 52 -18.00 -9.67 -5.30
C ILE A 52 -18.99 -10.83 -5.47
N PHE A 53 -19.86 -11.00 -4.46
CA PHE A 53 -20.92 -11.99 -4.47
C PHE A 53 -22.22 -11.34 -4.97
N ILE A 54 -22.86 -11.95 -5.97
CA ILE A 54 -24.18 -11.52 -6.42
C ILE A 54 -25.19 -12.58 -6.00
N GLY A 55 -25.87 -12.33 -4.88
CA GLY A 55 -26.76 -13.26 -4.23
C GLY A 55 -27.03 -12.91 -2.77
N ALA A 56 -27.44 -13.90 -1.97
CA ALA A 56 -27.75 -13.69 -0.56
C ALA A 56 -26.50 -13.48 0.30
N VAL A 57 -26.51 -12.48 1.20
CA VAL A 57 -25.41 -12.20 2.15
C VAL A 57 -24.99 -13.44 2.94
N GLY A 58 -25.95 -14.26 3.39
CA GLY A 58 -25.65 -15.49 4.16
C GLY A 58 -24.85 -16.53 3.39
N ILE A 59 -24.91 -16.54 2.05
CA ILE A 59 -24.06 -17.41 1.21
C ILE A 59 -22.62 -16.91 1.28
N ALA A 60 -22.40 -15.62 1.08
CA ALA A 60 -21.07 -15.00 1.14
C ALA A 60 -20.43 -15.18 2.52
N VAL A 61 -21.17 -14.89 3.60
CA VAL A 61 -20.68 -15.02 4.98
C VAL A 61 -20.19 -16.44 5.26
N ARG A 62 -21.00 -17.47 4.92
CA ARG A 62 -20.57 -18.87 5.12
C ARG A 62 -19.38 -19.27 4.27
N ALA A 63 -19.26 -18.70 3.07
CA ALA A 63 -18.16 -19.00 2.16
C ALA A 63 -16.84 -18.41 2.66
N ILE A 64 -16.84 -17.16 3.14
CA ILE A 64 -15.61 -16.48 3.55
C ILE A 64 -15.18 -16.79 4.98
N ALA A 65 -16.10 -17.16 5.88
CA ALA A 65 -15.83 -17.35 7.31
C ALA A 65 -14.61 -18.24 7.62
N PRO A 66 -14.35 -19.37 6.91
CA PRO A 66 -13.17 -20.20 7.15
C PRO A 66 -11.83 -19.54 6.77
N HIS A 67 -11.86 -18.45 5.99
CA HIS A 67 -10.68 -17.81 5.42
C HIS A 67 -10.30 -16.49 6.11
N CYS A 68 -11.23 -15.88 6.85
CA CYS A 68 -11.02 -14.60 7.52
C CYS A 68 -9.92 -14.70 8.58
N LYS A 69 -8.94 -13.77 8.53
CA LYS A 69 -7.80 -13.70 9.43
C LYS A 69 -7.63 -12.32 10.06
N SER A 70 -7.55 -11.29 9.24
CA SER A 70 -7.26 -9.94 9.70
C SER A 70 -7.82 -8.89 8.74
N LYS A 71 -8.39 -7.82 9.28
CA LYS A 71 -8.84 -6.66 8.50
C LYS A 71 -7.73 -5.97 7.68
N ALA A 72 -6.48 -6.23 8.00
CA ALA A 72 -5.32 -5.66 7.30
C ALA A 72 -4.88 -6.48 6.08
N THR A 73 -5.23 -7.78 6.03
CA THR A 73 -4.76 -8.70 4.99
C THR A 73 -5.88 -9.35 4.19
N ASP A 74 -7.08 -9.40 4.76
CA ASP A 74 -8.23 -10.03 4.10
C ASP A 74 -8.73 -9.12 2.96
N PRO A 75 -9.13 -9.71 1.81
CA PRO A 75 -9.62 -8.95 0.67
C PRO A 75 -10.91 -8.21 0.98
N ALA A 76 -11.22 -7.21 0.19
CA ALA A 76 -12.54 -6.57 0.20
C ALA A 76 -13.62 -7.60 -0.17
N VAL A 77 -14.71 -7.67 0.59
CA VAL A 77 -15.85 -8.51 0.20
C VAL A 77 -17.13 -7.69 0.15
N ILE A 78 -17.76 -7.71 -1.02
CA ILE A 78 -19.01 -7.00 -1.29
C ILE A 78 -20.07 -7.99 -1.71
N VAL A 79 -21.29 -7.78 -1.26
CA VAL A 79 -22.47 -8.52 -1.70
C VAL A 79 -23.46 -7.58 -2.37
N LEU A 80 -23.90 -7.95 -3.56
CA LEU A 80 -25.07 -7.32 -4.21
C LEU A 80 -26.22 -8.32 -4.25
N ASP A 81 -27.45 -7.87 -4.06
CA ASP A 81 -28.61 -8.69 -4.40
C ASP A 81 -28.67 -8.91 -5.93
N GLU A 82 -29.32 -9.98 -6.38
CA GLU A 82 -29.31 -10.37 -7.81
C GLU A 82 -29.96 -9.32 -8.76
N ARG A 83 -30.70 -8.35 -8.22
CA ARG A 83 -31.29 -7.24 -8.97
C ARG A 83 -30.50 -5.94 -8.85
N GLY A 84 -29.38 -5.94 -8.12
CA GLY A 84 -28.54 -4.77 -7.93
C GLY A 84 -29.23 -3.62 -7.21
N ARG A 85 -30.08 -3.90 -6.22
CA ARG A 85 -30.75 -2.85 -5.43
C ARG A 85 -29.89 -2.39 -4.26
N PHE A 86 -29.07 -3.28 -3.72
CA PHE A 86 -28.20 -3.01 -2.58
C PHE A 86 -26.78 -3.46 -2.86
N SER A 87 -25.79 -2.68 -2.44
CA SER A 87 -24.37 -3.00 -2.48
C SER A 87 -23.83 -2.93 -1.05
N ILE A 88 -23.47 -4.09 -0.49
CA ILE A 88 -23.22 -4.27 0.93
C ILE A 88 -21.78 -4.74 1.14
N PRO A 89 -20.86 -3.90 1.66
CA PRO A 89 -19.55 -4.33 2.09
C PRO A 89 -19.69 -5.17 3.37
N ILE A 90 -19.12 -6.36 3.40
CA ILE A 90 -19.22 -7.28 4.55
C ILE A 90 -17.88 -7.63 5.18
N LEU A 91 -16.75 -7.33 4.52
CA LEU A 91 -15.42 -7.55 5.04
C LEU A 91 -14.44 -6.50 4.49
N SER A 92 -13.48 -6.08 5.33
CA SER A 92 -12.39 -5.15 4.99
C SER A 92 -12.87 -3.80 4.44
N GLY A 93 -13.80 -3.16 5.16
CA GLY A 93 -14.46 -1.91 4.77
C GLY A 93 -13.49 -0.78 4.39
N HIS A 94 -12.61 -0.39 5.32
CA HIS A 94 -11.68 0.74 5.17
C HIS A 94 -10.39 0.32 4.44
N LEU A 95 -9.42 -0.28 5.15
CA LEU A 95 -8.10 -0.65 4.59
C LEU A 95 -8.22 -1.52 3.34
N GLY A 96 -9.08 -2.53 3.36
CA GLY A 96 -9.34 -3.37 2.20
C GLY A 96 -10.12 -2.65 1.09
N GLY A 97 -10.82 -1.54 1.39
CA GLY A 97 -11.54 -0.71 0.44
C GLY A 97 -12.91 -1.23 0.03
N ALA A 98 -13.53 -2.09 0.84
CA ALA A 98 -14.86 -2.63 0.50
C ALA A 98 -15.93 -1.54 0.53
N ASN A 99 -15.85 -0.51 1.41
CA ASN A 99 -16.79 0.60 1.44
C ASN A 99 -16.76 1.40 0.14
N ASP A 100 -15.56 1.78 -0.33
CA ASP A 100 -15.39 2.55 -1.56
C ASP A 100 -15.81 1.74 -2.79
N LEU A 101 -15.44 0.45 -2.82
CA LEU A 101 -15.84 -0.42 -3.92
C LEU A 101 -17.36 -0.62 -3.92
N ALA A 102 -18.00 -0.76 -2.76
CA ALA A 102 -19.45 -0.86 -2.67
C ALA A 102 -20.14 0.40 -3.19
N LYS A 103 -19.65 1.61 -2.84
CA LYS A 103 -20.11 2.90 -3.38
C LYS A 103 -19.95 2.96 -4.91
N LYS A 104 -18.79 2.52 -5.42
CA LYS A 104 -18.47 2.46 -6.86
C LYS A 104 -19.41 1.51 -7.61
N LEU A 105 -19.55 0.26 -7.16
CA LEU A 105 -20.44 -0.71 -7.79
C LEU A 105 -21.90 -0.25 -7.75
N ALA A 106 -22.31 0.37 -6.63
CA ALA A 106 -23.62 0.96 -6.49
C ALA A 106 -23.88 2.05 -7.55
N SER A 107 -22.93 2.94 -7.79
CA SER A 107 -23.06 3.99 -8.82
C SER A 107 -23.19 3.44 -10.25
N ILE A 108 -22.60 2.27 -10.53
CA ILE A 108 -22.67 1.62 -11.86
C ILE A 108 -24.05 1.03 -12.13
N CYS A 109 -24.66 0.36 -11.13
CA CYS A 109 -25.92 -0.34 -11.32
C CYS A 109 -27.16 0.36 -10.69
N GLY A 110 -26.97 1.54 -10.08
CA GLY A 110 -28.05 2.28 -9.42
C GLY A 110 -28.45 1.67 -8.06
N ALA A 111 -27.59 0.88 -7.43
CA ALA A 111 -27.85 0.29 -6.12
C ALA A 111 -27.74 1.33 -5.00
N VAL A 112 -28.31 0.98 -3.84
CA VAL A 112 -28.08 1.71 -2.58
C VAL A 112 -26.87 1.08 -1.88
N PRO A 113 -25.77 1.83 -1.62
CA PRO A 113 -24.68 1.32 -0.82
C PRO A 113 -25.10 1.27 0.66
N VAL A 114 -24.91 0.11 1.30
CA VAL A 114 -25.32 -0.10 2.71
C VAL A 114 -24.06 -0.12 3.57
N ILE A 115 -23.53 1.07 3.86
CA ILE A 115 -22.35 1.25 4.69
C ILE A 115 -22.78 1.33 6.16
N THR A 116 -22.15 0.54 7.02
CA THR A 116 -22.50 0.42 8.45
C THR A 116 -21.34 0.72 9.39
N THR A 117 -20.19 1.14 8.84
CA THR A 117 -19.01 1.46 9.64
C THR A 117 -19.26 2.72 10.45
N ALA A 118 -19.01 2.69 11.76
CA ALA A 118 -19.36 3.79 12.66
C ALA A 118 -18.76 5.14 12.23
N THR A 119 -17.50 5.16 11.80
CA THR A 119 -16.84 6.38 11.31
C THR A 119 -17.51 6.97 10.07
N ASP A 120 -17.98 6.14 9.13
CA ASP A 120 -18.74 6.59 7.96
C ASP A 120 -20.13 7.14 8.37
N VAL A 121 -20.80 6.48 9.34
CA VAL A 121 -22.15 6.88 9.79
C VAL A 121 -22.11 8.19 10.56
N GLU A 122 -21.13 8.36 11.44
CA GLU A 122 -20.97 9.57 12.27
C GLU A 122 -20.20 10.69 11.55
N GLY A 123 -19.64 10.41 10.37
CA GLY A 123 -18.88 11.39 9.58
C GLY A 123 -17.59 11.85 10.24
N VAL A 124 -16.99 11.06 11.14
CA VAL A 124 -15.72 11.37 11.79
C VAL A 124 -14.52 10.94 10.94
N PHE A 125 -13.39 11.59 11.15
CA PHE A 125 -12.15 11.28 10.44
C PHE A 125 -11.74 9.82 10.60
N ALA A 126 -11.61 9.12 9.47
CA ALA A 126 -11.17 7.73 9.40
C ALA A 126 -9.68 7.69 9.02
N VAL A 127 -8.80 7.54 10.02
CA VAL A 127 -7.35 7.60 9.85
C VAL A 127 -6.80 6.58 8.86
N ASP A 128 -7.40 5.41 8.80
CA ASP A 128 -7.02 4.32 7.90
C ASP A 128 -7.47 4.53 6.45
N GLU A 129 -8.65 5.10 6.22
CA GLU A 129 -9.09 5.53 4.88
C GLU A 129 -8.21 6.66 4.37
N TRP A 130 -7.96 7.65 5.21
CA TRP A 130 -7.07 8.74 4.87
C TRP A 130 -5.66 8.26 4.56
N ALA A 131 -5.09 7.36 5.38
CA ALA A 131 -3.78 6.76 5.13
C ALA A 131 -3.72 6.07 3.76
N LYS A 132 -4.77 5.32 3.40
CA LYS A 132 -4.90 4.67 2.10
C LYS A 132 -4.96 5.68 0.95
N ALA A 133 -5.75 6.75 1.09
CA ALA A 133 -5.86 7.81 0.09
C ALA A 133 -4.51 8.53 -0.11
N GLN A 134 -3.71 8.69 0.97
CA GLN A 134 -2.34 9.23 0.91
C GLN A 134 -1.29 8.22 0.44
N ASN A 135 -1.66 7.00 0.04
CA ASN A 135 -0.72 5.92 -0.29
C ASN A 135 0.26 5.61 0.86
N CYS A 136 -0.22 5.67 2.10
CA CYS A 136 0.54 5.31 3.28
C CYS A 136 0.29 3.86 3.70
N HIS A 137 1.34 3.18 4.14
CA HIS A 137 1.22 1.91 4.86
C HIS A 137 0.95 2.18 6.32
N VAL A 138 -0.02 1.48 6.90
CA VAL A 138 -0.34 1.54 8.34
C VAL A 138 0.47 0.47 9.06
N LEU A 139 1.39 0.90 9.93
CA LEU A 139 2.34 -0.03 10.57
C LEU A 139 1.70 -0.85 11.69
N GLU A 140 0.86 -0.22 12.52
CA GLU A 140 0.19 -0.83 13.68
C GLU A 140 -1.35 -0.79 13.50
N PRO A 141 -1.93 -1.65 12.64
CA PRO A 141 -3.36 -1.59 12.32
C PRO A 141 -4.27 -1.83 13.53
N GLU A 142 -3.79 -2.44 14.60
CA GLU A 142 -4.51 -2.59 15.85
C GLU A 142 -4.73 -1.25 16.59
N ARG A 143 -3.89 -0.25 16.35
CA ARG A 143 -3.99 1.10 16.96
C ARG A 143 -5.04 1.98 16.27
N ILE A 144 -5.48 1.65 15.04
CA ILE A 144 -6.56 2.36 14.34
C ILE A 144 -7.80 2.47 15.23
N LYS A 145 -8.15 1.38 15.92
CA LYS A 145 -9.34 1.37 16.82
C LYS A 145 -9.25 2.38 17.95
N THR A 146 -8.04 2.68 18.43
CA THR A 146 -7.82 3.66 19.51
C THR A 146 -8.05 5.07 18.97
N VAL A 147 -7.45 5.41 17.83
CA VAL A 147 -7.62 6.71 17.16
C VAL A 147 -9.10 6.93 16.81
N SER A 148 -9.72 6.00 16.09
CA SER A 148 -11.12 6.08 15.68
C SER A 148 -12.07 6.10 16.88
N GLY A 149 -11.81 5.29 17.92
CA GLY A 149 -12.62 5.26 19.14
C GLY A 149 -12.56 6.55 19.96
N THR A 150 -11.41 7.23 19.94
CA THR A 150 -11.24 8.55 20.57
C THR A 150 -12.11 9.59 19.85
N LEU A 151 -12.10 9.62 18.52
CA LEU A 151 -12.89 10.53 17.70
C LEU A 151 -14.40 10.24 17.81
N LEU A 152 -14.80 8.96 17.80
CA LEU A 152 -16.19 8.54 17.99
C LEU A 152 -16.74 8.88 19.38
N ALA A 153 -15.86 9.08 20.38
CA ALA A 153 -16.20 9.55 21.71
C ALA A 153 -16.18 11.09 21.83
N ASP A 154 -16.15 11.79 20.68
CA ASP A 154 -16.09 13.27 20.59
C ASP A 154 -14.87 13.88 21.35
N LYS A 155 -13.74 13.15 21.33
CA LYS A 155 -12.48 13.58 21.94
C LYS A 155 -11.46 13.94 20.88
N VAL A 156 -10.46 14.74 21.31
CA VAL A 156 -9.37 15.21 20.45
C VAL A 156 -8.33 14.12 20.24
N VAL A 157 -7.84 14.04 18.99
CA VAL A 157 -6.71 13.23 18.55
C VAL A 157 -5.60 14.15 18.08
N TYR A 158 -4.36 13.81 18.43
CA TYR A 158 -3.18 14.59 18.06
C TYR A 158 -2.36 13.87 17.00
N TYR A 159 -1.81 14.64 16.04
CA TYR A 159 -0.94 14.10 14.99
C TYR A 159 0.42 14.77 14.94
N ASP A 160 1.41 14.03 14.44
CA ASP A 160 2.70 14.55 13.99
C ASP A 160 2.93 14.22 12.52
N SER A 161 3.67 15.06 11.80
CA SER A 161 3.96 14.83 10.39
C SER A 161 5.28 15.46 9.97
N GLN A 162 6.10 14.72 9.23
CA GLN A 162 7.31 15.24 8.58
C GLN A 162 6.99 16.23 7.45
N TRP A 163 5.74 16.26 6.98
CA TRP A 163 5.28 17.13 5.90
C TRP A 163 4.15 18.05 6.37
N LYS A 164 4.09 19.21 5.76
CA LYS A 164 2.91 20.06 5.92
C LYS A 164 1.72 19.40 5.24
N ILE A 165 0.67 19.14 6.00
CA ILE A 165 -0.58 18.59 5.46
C ILE A 165 -1.41 19.77 4.93
N THR A 166 -1.92 19.64 3.70
CA THR A 166 -2.77 20.64 3.03
C THR A 166 -4.26 20.32 3.22
N GLY A 167 -5.13 21.20 2.71
CA GLY A 167 -6.59 21.04 2.82
C GLY A 167 -7.16 21.45 4.18
N THR A 168 -8.44 21.18 4.38
CA THR A 168 -9.17 21.51 5.61
C THR A 168 -8.96 20.42 6.65
N GLN A 169 -8.33 20.78 7.76
CA GLN A 169 -8.09 19.87 8.88
C GLN A 169 -9.41 19.32 9.42
N PRO A 170 -9.51 17.99 9.65
CA PRO A 170 -10.71 17.38 10.23
C PRO A 170 -11.00 17.91 11.64
N GLU A 171 -12.26 17.92 12.00
CA GLU A 171 -12.72 18.26 13.35
C GLU A 171 -12.10 17.29 14.38
N ASN A 172 -11.76 17.80 15.56
CA ASN A 172 -11.11 17.05 16.65
C ASN A 172 -9.76 16.42 16.34
N VAL A 173 -9.07 16.84 15.25
CA VAL A 173 -7.71 16.38 14.90
C VAL A 173 -6.76 17.58 14.96
N PHE A 174 -5.74 17.57 15.82
CA PHE A 174 -4.85 18.71 16.03
C PHE A 174 -3.36 18.31 15.99
N PRO A 175 -2.44 19.21 15.64
CA PRO A 175 -1.02 18.91 15.73
C PRO A 175 -0.58 18.65 17.16
N ALA A 176 0.30 17.67 17.35
CA ALA A 176 0.94 17.37 18.63
C ALA A 176 1.80 18.54 19.10
N ASN A 177 2.01 18.66 20.40
CA ASN A 177 2.78 19.71 21.04
C ASN A 177 3.47 19.19 22.31
N GLU A 178 4.17 20.06 23.04
CA GLU A 178 4.90 19.67 24.27
C GLU A 178 4.03 19.01 25.34
N SER A 179 2.73 19.33 25.38
CA SER A 179 1.78 18.80 26.37
C SER A 179 1.00 17.58 25.91
N HIS A 180 0.96 17.33 24.57
CA HIS A 180 0.16 16.28 23.98
C HIS A 180 0.96 15.53 22.93
N GLN A 181 1.25 14.26 23.21
CA GLN A 181 1.93 13.37 22.27
C GLN A 181 1.01 13.01 21.11
N ALA A 182 1.59 12.63 19.97
CA ALA A 182 0.84 12.22 18.83
C ALA A 182 0.17 10.86 19.03
N ASP A 183 -1.13 10.76 18.69
CA ASP A 183 -1.86 9.50 18.60
C ASP A 183 -1.55 8.79 17.27
N PHE A 184 -1.29 9.58 16.20
CA PHE A 184 -0.77 9.05 14.95
C PHE A 184 0.29 9.97 14.33
N SER A 185 1.17 9.41 13.50
CA SER A 185 2.21 10.18 12.82
C SER A 185 2.38 9.78 11.36
N VAL A 186 2.67 10.77 10.49
CA VAL A 186 3.03 10.57 9.09
C VAL A 186 4.54 10.69 8.97
N THR A 187 5.26 9.58 8.81
CA THR A 187 6.71 9.57 8.93
C THR A 187 7.39 8.45 8.12
N LEU A 188 8.64 8.68 7.73
CA LEU A 188 9.54 7.62 7.22
C LEU A 188 10.29 6.91 8.34
N HIS A 189 10.32 7.50 9.56
CA HIS A 189 11.11 7.05 10.70
C HIS A 189 10.22 6.80 11.92
N PRO A 190 9.50 5.67 11.99
CA PRO A 190 8.62 5.36 13.11
C PRO A 190 9.43 5.11 14.39
N GLN A 191 9.32 6.00 15.38
CA GLN A 191 10.10 5.93 16.63
C GLN A 191 9.27 6.18 17.90
N SER A 192 7.98 6.48 17.76
CA SER A 192 7.09 6.79 18.88
C SER A 192 6.11 5.65 19.17
N ASP A 193 5.32 5.81 20.24
CA ASP A 193 4.21 4.90 20.56
C ASP A 193 2.90 5.26 19.81
N ALA A 194 2.97 6.06 18.75
CA ALA A 194 1.83 6.44 17.91
C ALA A 194 1.43 5.36 16.92
N LEU A 195 0.31 5.56 16.23
CA LEU A 195 -0.01 4.87 15.00
C LEU A 195 0.82 5.47 13.86
N HIS A 196 1.67 4.68 13.19
CA HIS A 196 2.52 5.21 12.12
C HIS A 196 1.92 4.97 10.75
N LEU A 197 1.78 6.06 10.00
CA LEU A 197 1.39 6.10 8.61
C LEU A 197 2.63 6.37 7.78
N VAL A 198 3.11 5.34 7.08
CA VAL A 198 4.37 5.39 6.33
C VAL A 198 4.10 5.57 4.84
N PRO A 199 4.38 6.77 4.27
CA PRO A 199 4.16 7.01 2.85
C PRO A 199 5.06 6.13 1.97
N LYS A 200 4.49 5.48 0.94
CA LYS A 200 5.23 4.68 -0.05
C LYS A 200 5.82 5.56 -1.15
N ILE A 201 6.80 6.35 -0.80
CA ILE A 201 7.39 7.37 -1.68
C ILE A 201 8.89 7.19 -1.91
N CYS A 202 9.54 6.28 -1.21
CA CYS A 202 10.98 6.12 -1.26
C CYS A 202 11.42 5.19 -2.37
N VAL A 203 12.55 5.53 -3.01
CA VAL A 203 13.27 4.68 -3.94
C VAL A 203 14.60 4.28 -3.32
N LEU A 204 14.85 2.97 -3.23
CA LEU A 204 16.10 2.40 -2.76
C LEU A 204 17.11 2.32 -3.91
N GLY A 205 18.14 3.13 -3.87
CA GLY A 205 19.27 2.99 -4.76
C GLY A 205 20.22 1.91 -4.26
N VAL A 206 20.54 0.95 -5.12
CA VAL A 206 21.34 -0.23 -4.77
C VAL A 206 22.60 -0.29 -5.60
N GLY A 207 23.74 -0.46 -4.92
CA GLY A 207 24.99 -0.90 -5.54
C GLY A 207 25.45 -2.19 -4.89
N CYS A 208 25.84 -3.19 -5.67
CA CYS A 208 26.35 -4.45 -5.14
C CYS A 208 27.55 -4.97 -5.94
N LYS A 209 28.38 -5.79 -5.33
CA LYS A 209 29.42 -6.55 -6.06
C LYS A 209 28.75 -7.59 -6.96
N ARG A 210 29.44 -7.99 -8.04
CA ARG A 210 28.94 -9.06 -8.91
C ARG A 210 28.86 -10.38 -8.14
N GLY A 211 27.77 -11.12 -8.32
CA GLY A 211 27.53 -12.39 -7.65
C GLY A 211 27.08 -12.26 -6.18
N THR A 212 26.66 -11.08 -5.72
CA THR A 212 26.07 -10.91 -4.39
C THR A 212 24.70 -11.62 -4.35
N SER A 213 24.47 -12.50 -3.36
CA SER A 213 23.21 -13.24 -3.25
C SER A 213 22.06 -12.37 -2.74
N ALA A 214 20.83 -12.77 -3.04
CA ALA A 214 19.62 -12.09 -2.56
C ALA A 214 19.55 -12.07 -1.03
N GLU A 215 19.92 -13.17 -0.36
CA GLU A 215 19.92 -13.25 1.12
C GLU A 215 20.91 -12.27 1.74
N HIS A 216 22.08 -12.05 1.09
CA HIS A 216 23.05 -11.08 1.60
C HIS A 216 22.55 -9.64 1.42
N ILE A 217 21.91 -9.33 0.28
CA ILE A 217 21.27 -8.02 0.06
C ILE A 217 20.15 -7.80 1.08
N GLU A 218 19.31 -8.81 1.32
CA GLU A 218 18.22 -8.78 2.29
C GLU A 218 18.71 -8.55 3.73
N ALA A 219 19.72 -9.30 4.17
CA ALA A 219 20.31 -9.13 5.50
C ALA A 219 20.88 -7.72 5.68
N THR A 220 21.57 -7.22 4.63
CA THR A 220 22.16 -5.89 4.63
C THR A 220 21.09 -4.79 4.60
N PHE A 221 19.99 -5.00 3.87
CA PHE A 221 18.85 -4.08 3.83
C PHE A 221 18.16 -3.97 5.20
N LYS A 222 17.95 -5.09 5.88
CA LYS A 222 17.42 -5.08 7.27
C LYS A 222 18.33 -4.32 8.23
N GLN A 223 19.64 -4.51 8.11
CA GLN A 223 20.62 -3.77 8.90
C GLN A 223 20.54 -2.27 8.58
N PHE A 224 20.51 -1.89 7.29
CA PHE A 224 20.35 -0.51 6.84
C PHE A 224 19.10 0.15 7.42
N CYS A 225 17.93 -0.50 7.31
CA CYS A 225 16.68 0.02 7.87
C CYS A 225 16.76 0.22 9.39
N LYS A 226 17.39 -0.73 10.12
CA LYS A 226 17.58 -0.63 11.56
C LYS A 226 18.49 0.54 11.96
N GLU A 227 19.61 0.73 11.25
CA GLU A 227 20.59 1.78 11.53
C GLU A 227 20.08 3.17 11.19
N THR A 228 19.32 3.31 10.11
CA THR A 228 18.78 4.59 9.66
C THR A 228 17.41 4.93 10.26
N GLY A 229 16.74 3.96 10.87
CA GLY A 229 15.35 4.09 11.34
C GLY A 229 14.33 4.17 10.21
N CYS A 230 14.73 3.98 8.95
CA CYS A 230 13.84 4.04 7.80
C CYS A 230 12.90 2.84 7.78
N ALA A 231 11.60 3.08 7.70
CA ALA A 231 10.61 2.04 7.56
C ALA A 231 10.74 1.35 6.18
N PRO A 232 10.97 0.02 6.11
CA PRO A 232 11.06 -0.68 4.81
C PRO A 232 9.78 -0.52 3.97
N GLN A 233 8.62 -0.32 4.60
CA GLN A 233 7.33 -0.08 3.94
C GLN A 233 7.27 1.24 3.17
N SER A 234 8.20 2.16 3.42
CA SER A 234 8.31 3.41 2.65
C SER A 234 8.84 3.18 1.22
N ILE A 235 9.55 2.06 0.99
CA ILE A 235 10.17 1.76 -0.30
C ILE A 235 9.11 1.32 -1.30
N CYS A 236 9.05 1.99 -2.44
CA CYS A 236 8.12 1.68 -3.53
C CYS A 236 8.82 1.14 -4.78
N ALA A 237 10.14 1.30 -4.89
CA ALA A 237 10.93 0.83 -6.03
C ALA A 237 12.42 0.75 -5.67
N CYS A 238 13.18 0.04 -6.49
CA CYS A 238 14.63 0.03 -6.47
C CYS A 238 15.22 0.72 -7.71
N ALA A 239 16.48 1.16 -7.61
CA ALA A 239 17.19 1.72 -8.74
C ALA A 239 18.69 1.35 -8.69
N SER A 240 19.30 1.13 -9.86
CA SER A 240 20.72 0.78 -9.97
C SER A 240 21.30 1.21 -11.33
N ILE A 241 22.58 0.93 -11.56
CA ILE A 241 23.22 1.09 -12.86
C ILE A 241 22.91 -0.09 -13.78
N ASP A 242 22.83 0.13 -15.09
CA ASP A 242 22.53 -0.86 -16.13
C ASP A 242 23.51 -2.05 -16.18
N LEU A 243 24.74 -1.87 -15.68
CA LEU A 243 25.71 -2.95 -15.47
C LEU A 243 25.23 -4.04 -14.48
N LYS A 244 24.12 -3.79 -13.77
CA LYS A 244 23.49 -4.69 -12.78
C LYS A 244 22.18 -5.32 -13.24
N LYS A 245 21.78 -5.10 -14.50
CA LYS A 245 20.53 -5.62 -15.05
C LYS A 245 20.44 -7.15 -15.10
N ASP A 246 21.57 -7.83 -15.08
CA ASP A 246 21.74 -9.28 -15.11
C ASP A 246 22.19 -9.87 -13.75
N GLU A 247 22.16 -9.08 -12.67
CA GLU A 247 22.58 -9.50 -11.34
C GLU A 247 21.46 -10.25 -10.64
N LEU A 248 21.50 -11.59 -10.67
CA LEU A 248 20.41 -12.46 -10.20
C LEU A 248 19.99 -12.17 -8.76
N GLY A 249 20.94 -11.98 -7.84
CA GLY A 249 20.60 -11.72 -6.44
C GLY A 249 19.88 -10.39 -6.22
N LEU A 250 20.19 -9.34 -7.01
CA LEU A 250 19.48 -8.07 -6.96
C LEU A 250 18.05 -8.20 -7.52
N LEU A 251 17.89 -8.92 -8.62
CA LEU A 251 16.58 -9.14 -9.23
C LEU A 251 15.68 -9.97 -8.31
N GLU A 252 16.21 -11.02 -7.71
CA GLU A 252 15.50 -11.87 -6.75
C GLU A 252 15.11 -11.08 -5.48
N PHE A 253 16.03 -10.26 -4.94
CA PHE A 253 15.71 -9.36 -3.82
C PHE A 253 14.54 -8.44 -4.16
N CYS A 254 14.55 -7.81 -5.34
CA CYS A 254 13.46 -6.94 -5.77
C CYS A 254 12.15 -7.72 -5.96
N GLN A 255 12.20 -8.92 -6.50
CA GLN A 255 11.03 -9.78 -6.68
C GLN A 255 10.41 -10.18 -5.33
N ASN A 256 11.22 -10.54 -4.34
CA ASN A 256 10.76 -10.93 -3.01
C ASN A 256 10.03 -9.80 -2.26
N HIS A 257 10.31 -8.55 -2.62
CA HIS A 257 9.68 -7.36 -2.05
C HIS A 257 8.62 -6.71 -2.95
N ASP A 258 8.32 -7.28 -4.12
CA ASP A 258 7.48 -6.67 -5.15
C ASP A 258 7.97 -5.26 -5.58
N PHE A 259 9.29 -5.03 -5.54
CA PHE A 259 9.88 -3.76 -5.96
C PHE A 259 10.11 -3.76 -7.47
N ASN A 260 9.54 -2.78 -8.16
CA ASN A 260 9.99 -2.46 -9.51
C ASN A 260 11.43 -1.93 -9.46
N ILE A 261 12.31 -2.42 -10.35
CA ILE A 261 13.69 -1.94 -10.43
C ILE A 261 13.93 -1.14 -11.72
N HIS A 262 14.56 0.02 -11.57
CA HIS A 262 14.96 0.91 -12.65
C HIS A 262 16.48 0.85 -12.86
N PHE A 263 16.91 0.72 -14.11
CA PHE A 263 18.32 0.71 -14.47
C PHE A 263 18.67 1.92 -15.32
N TYR A 264 19.78 2.57 -14.99
CA TYR A 264 20.27 3.78 -15.65
C TYR A 264 21.69 3.57 -16.16
N THR A 265 22.00 4.12 -17.31
CA THR A 265 23.37 4.21 -17.82
C THR A 265 24.23 5.16 -16.99
N ALA A 266 25.56 5.04 -17.06
CA ALA A 266 26.46 5.96 -16.39
C ALA A 266 26.22 7.43 -16.80
N GLU A 267 25.89 7.68 -18.08
CA GLU A 267 25.62 9.02 -18.59
C GLU A 267 24.30 9.59 -18.05
N GLU A 268 23.29 8.76 -17.83
CA GLU A 268 22.05 9.18 -17.17
C GLU A 268 22.31 9.49 -15.69
N LEU A 269 23.05 8.64 -14.99
CA LEU A 269 23.39 8.85 -13.58
C LEU A 269 24.15 10.16 -13.32
N LYS A 270 24.99 10.61 -14.25
CA LYS A 270 25.68 11.91 -14.16
C LYS A 270 24.71 13.11 -14.18
N LYS A 271 23.50 12.93 -14.74
CA LYS A 271 22.47 14.00 -14.80
C LYS A 271 21.70 14.17 -13.50
N ALA A 272 21.83 13.23 -12.54
CA ALA A 272 21.18 13.37 -11.24
C ALA A 272 21.65 14.65 -10.55
N SER A 273 20.69 15.49 -10.15
CA SER A 273 20.92 16.72 -9.40
C SER A 273 21.14 16.40 -7.91
N GLY A 274 21.95 17.19 -7.24
CA GLY A 274 22.24 17.07 -5.81
C GLY A 274 23.73 16.87 -5.51
N GLU A 275 24.07 16.94 -4.23
CA GLU A 275 25.40 16.61 -3.72
C GLU A 275 25.47 15.14 -3.36
N PHE A 276 26.55 14.46 -3.80
CA PHE A 276 26.72 13.04 -3.59
C PHE A 276 28.11 12.73 -3.07
N THR A 277 28.20 11.90 -2.06
CA THR A 277 29.48 11.41 -1.55
C THR A 277 30.22 10.64 -2.63
N SER A 278 31.36 11.15 -3.08
CA SER A 278 32.12 10.56 -4.18
C SER A 278 32.91 9.32 -3.75
N SER A 279 33.10 8.37 -4.69
CA SER A 279 33.95 7.19 -4.54
C SER A 279 34.82 7.01 -5.78
N SER A 280 36.12 7.24 -5.65
CA SER A 280 37.08 7.08 -6.76
C SER A 280 37.09 5.64 -7.29
N PHE A 281 36.94 4.64 -6.43
CA PHE A 281 36.87 3.23 -6.83
C PHE A 281 35.64 2.95 -7.70
N VAL A 282 34.49 3.44 -7.31
CA VAL A 282 33.23 3.26 -8.08
C VAL A 282 33.35 3.99 -9.41
N GLN A 283 33.92 5.18 -9.42
CA GLN A 283 34.11 5.99 -10.62
C GLN A 283 35.00 5.31 -11.66
N GLN A 284 36.07 4.63 -11.23
CA GLN A 284 36.94 3.87 -12.13
C GLN A 284 36.25 2.71 -12.82
N ILE A 285 35.32 2.03 -12.12
CA ILE A 285 34.64 0.84 -12.64
C ILE A 285 33.38 1.21 -13.45
N THR A 286 32.63 2.17 -12.98
CA THR A 286 31.27 2.47 -13.51
C THR A 286 31.21 3.78 -14.31
N GLY A 287 32.28 4.59 -14.26
CA GLY A 287 32.28 5.94 -14.85
C GLY A 287 31.50 6.99 -14.03
N VAL A 288 30.97 6.61 -12.87
CA VAL A 288 30.17 7.48 -11.97
C VAL A 288 30.66 7.33 -10.54
N ASP A 289 30.77 8.42 -9.81
CA ASP A 289 31.29 8.47 -8.43
C ASP A 289 30.36 7.88 -7.37
N ASN A 290 29.04 7.89 -7.62
CA ASN A 290 28.01 7.36 -6.71
C ASN A 290 26.83 6.79 -7.49
N VAL A 291 26.75 5.45 -7.58
CA VAL A 291 25.68 4.78 -8.31
C VAL A 291 24.35 4.80 -7.52
N CYS A 292 24.36 4.34 -6.26
CA CYS A 292 23.12 4.13 -5.51
C CYS A 292 22.36 5.44 -5.26
N ALA A 293 23.02 6.50 -4.79
CA ALA A 293 22.36 7.76 -4.51
C ALA A 293 21.83 8.44 -5.78
N ARG A 294 22.63 8.47 -6.85
CA ARG A 294 22.20 9.05 -8.13
C ARG A 294 21.04 8.28 -8.77
N ALA A 295 21.09 6.94 -8.72
CA ALA A 295 20.00 6.10 -9.22
C ALA A 295 18.70 6.32 -8.43
N ALA A 296 18.78 6.42 -7.09
CA ALA A 296 17.63 6.71 -6.24
C ALA A 296 16.99 8.07 -6.59
N VAL A 297 17.82 9.12 -6.73
CA VAL A 297 17.33 10.48 -7.08
C VAL A 297 16.67 10.49 -8.46
N LEU A 298 17.28 9.88 -9.47
CA LEU A 298 16.68 9.82 -10.81
C LEU A 298 15.35 9.06 -10.83
N ALA A 299 15.28 7.92 -10.15
CA ALA A 299 14.08 7.11 -10.13
C ALA A 299 12.94 7.70 -9.28
N SER A 300 13.29 8.45 -8.23
CA SER A 300 12.29 9.15 -7.41
C SER A 300 11.80 10.45 -8.06
N GLY A 301 12.63 11.11 -8.85
CA GLY A 301 12.39 12.48 -9.31
C GLY A 301 12.35 13.51 -8.17
N GLY A 302 12.90 13.16 -7.00
CA GLY A 302 12.91 13.98 -5.80
C GLY A 302 14.30 14.08 -5.17
N GLU A 303 14.34 14.20 -3.85
CA GLU A 303 15.56 14.50 -3.10
C GLU A 303 16.08 13.27 -2.33
N LEU A 304 17.41 13.26 -2.09
CA LEU A 304 18.06 12.27 -1.26
C LEU A 304 17.65 12.49 0.21
N VAL A 305 17.05 11.47 0.83
CA VAL A 305 16.61 11.51 2.24
C VAL A 305 17.51 10.69 3.16
N ILE A 306 18.20 9.69 2.62
CA ILE A 306 19.24 8.95 3.33
C ILE A 306 20.44 8.83 2.40
N GLU A 307 21.58 9.36 2.85
CA GLU A 307 22.84 9.30 2.13
C GLU A 307 23.32 7.85 1.94
N LYS A 308 24.40 7.72 1.16
CA LYS A 308 25.00 6.44 0.88
C LYS A 308 25.56 5.77 2.14
N HIS A 309 25.04 4.59 2.47
CA HIS A 309 25.60 3.66 3.44
C HIS A 309 26.34 2.53 2.74
N ILE A 310 27.49 2.13 3.30
CA ILE A 310 28.38 1.14 2.71
C ILE A 310 28.49 -0.07 3.63
N TYR A 311 28.16 -1.23 3.09
CA TYR A 311 28.27 -2.53 3.76
C TYR A 311 29.20 -3.45 3.00
N SER A 312 29.46 -4.66 3.52
CA SER A 312 30.32 -5.64 2.83
C SER A 312 29.72 -6.06 1.49
N GLY A 313 30.16 -5.41 0.41
CA GLY A 313 29.76 -5.74 -0.96
C GLY A 313 28.42 -5.14 -1.42
N VAL A 314 27.72 -4.38 -0.57
CA VAL A 314 26.44 -3.72 -0.89
C VAL A 314 26.47 -2.25 -0.44
N THR A 315 25.83 -1.39 -1.21
CA THR A 315 25.63 0.01 -0.84
C THR A 315 24.17 0.38 -1.05
N PHE A 316 23.61 1.15 -0.11
CA PHE A 316 22.26 1.69 -0.21
C PHE A 316 22.26 3.21 -0.05
N ALA A 317 21.30 3.83 -0.69
CA ALA A 317 20.89 5.22 -0.47
C ALA A 317 19.38 5.30 -0.73
N VAL A 318 18.69 6.26 -0.14
CA VAL A 318 17.25 6.43 -0.34
C VAL A 318 16.96 7.86 -0.78
N ALA A 319 16.16 7.99 -1.84
CA ALA A 319 15.58 9.26 -2.26
C ALA A 319 14.04 9.15 -2.21
N ALA A 320 13.38 10.25 -1.88
CA ALA A 320 11.92 10.30 -1.78
C ALA A 320 11.31 11.09 -2.91
N LYS A 321 10.19 10.61 -3.45
CA LYS A 321 9.32 11.38 -4.36
C LYS A 321 8.77 12.60 -3.63
N PRO A 322 8.49 13.71 -4.32
CA PRO A 322 7.71 14.80 -3.72
C PRO A 322 6.40 14.26 -3.14
N PHE A 323 6.12 14.62 -1.90
CA PHE A 323 4.94 14.18 -1.18
C PHE A 323 4.30 15.35 -0.43
N THR A 324 3.01 15.53 -0.63
CA THR A 324 2.22 16.56 0.04
C THR A 324 0.91 15.91 0.46
N PRO A 325 0.79 15.46 1.70
CA PRO A 325 -0.47 14.89 2.19
C PRO A 325 -1.58 15.95 2.24
N ASP A 326 -2.83 15.52 2.02
CA ASP A 326 -3.98 16.42 1.95
C ASP A 326 -5.15 15.85 2.78
N TRP A 327 -5.78 16.71 3.60
CA TRP A 327 -6.92 16.32 4.42
C TRP A 327 -8.21 16.08 3.61
N SER A 328 -8.27 16.63 2.39
CA SER A 328 -9.50 16.67 1.59
C SER A 328 -9.75 15.39 0.77
N VAL A 329 -8.92 14.36 0.90
CA VAL A 329 -9.01 13.10 0.14
C VAL A 329 -9.46 11.96 1.01
#